data_7549ebb16dca19ded80476f3a918f611
#
_entry.id   7549ebb16dca19ded80476f3a918f611
#
_cell.length_a   1.000
_cell.length_b   1.000
_cell.length_c   1.000
_cell.angle_alpha   90.00
_cell.angle_beta   90.00
_cell.angle_gamma   90.00
#
_symmetry.space_group_name_H-M   'P 1'
#
loop_
_entity.id
_entity.type
_entity.pdbx_description
1 polymer ?
#
loop_
_entity_poly.entity_id
_entity_poly.type
_entity_poly.pdbx_seq_one_letter_code
_entity_poly.pdbx_strand_id
1 'polypeptide(L)'
;MREKRALLLLTALSLVLTLLAGCGNTAPDTGEKTMVIGDTTFNSENWEETVDPHRTYNGWACIRYGIGETLVRYTDSMELEPWLARSWSNDGDRTWTIVLQDNVTFSSGRKMDAAAVKQCLEHLLENHDRAPGDTKIADMQAEGQTLTIVTSQPNPALMNYLGDPYGCIIDVDASDFEKGIVAGTGPYVVQELVTDD
;
A
#
# COMPACT_ATOMS: atom_id res chain seq x y z
N MET A 1 47.01 -54.25 -5.46
CA MET A 1 45.70 -53.83 -6.00
C MET A 1 44.68 -53.52 -4.91
N ARG A 2 44.66 -54.16 -3.78
CA ARG A 2 43.70 -53.92 -2.67
C ARG A 2 43.92 -52.55 -2.01
N GLU A 3 45.13 -52.12 -1.77
CA GLU A 3 45.44 -50.86 -1.08
C GLU A 3 45.06 -49.64 -1.94
N LYS A 4 45.26 -49.68 -3.28
CA LYS A 4 44.87 -48.57 -4.18
C LYS A 4 43.34 -48.42 -4.28
N ARG A 5 42.60 -49.51 -4.12
CA ARG A 5 41.11 -49.45 -4.10
C ARG A 5 40.58 -48.91 -2.76
N ALA A 6 41.25 -49.23 -1.65
CA ALA A 6 40.90 -48.68 -0.34
C ALA A 6 41.16 -47.18 -0.27
N LEU A 7 42.28 -46.71 -0.85
CA LEU A 7 42.60 -45.27 -0.91
C LEU A 7 41.59 -44.49 -1.78
N LEU A 8 41.19 -45.05 -2.93
CA LEU A 8 40.15 -44.45 -3.80
C LEU A 8 38.77 -44.39 -3.13
N LEU A 9 38.42 -45.38 -2.34
CA LEU A 9 37.15 -45.39 -1.58
C LEU A 9 37.17 -44.37 -0.44
N LEU A 10 38.28 -44.18 0.24
CA LEU A 10 38.44 -43.18 1.29
C LEU A 10 38.40 -41.74 0.73
N THR A 11 39.04 -41.51 -0.41
CA THR A 11 38.94 -40.18 -1.06
C THR A 11 37.56 -39.88 -1.60
N ALA A 12 36.85 -40.82 -2.17
CA ALA A 12 35.47 -40.65 -2.61
C ALA A 12 34.54 -40.42 -1.42
N LEU A 13 34.71 -41.10 -0.32
CA LEU A 13 33.91 -40.92 0.88
C LEU A 13 34.16 -39.55 1.55
N SER A 14 35.39 -39.03 1.55
CA SER A 14 35.72 -37.72 2.08
C SER A 14 35.12 -36.61 1.19
N LEU A 15 35.08 -36.79 -0.14
CA LEU A 15 34.45 -35.83 -1.07
C LEU A 15 32.94 -35.76 -0.89
N VAL A 16 32.28 -36.88 -0.63
CA VAL A 16 30.82 -36.93 -0.36
C VAL A 16 30.49 -36.31 1.00
N LEU A 17 31.33 -36.48 2.03
CA LEU A 17 31.12 -35.84 3.32
C LEU A 17 31.27 -34.30 3.26
N THR A 18 32.15 -33.78 2.40
CA THR A 18 32.30 -32.32 2.24
C THR A 18 31.13 -31.67 1.47
N LEU A 19 30.46 -32.45 0.60
CA LEU A 19 29.26 -31.97 -0.11
C LEU A 19 28.01 -31.95 0.80
N LEU A 20 27.99 -32.73 1.86
CA LEU A 20 26.89 -32.74 2.84
C LEU A 20 27.01 -31.66 3.92
N ALA A 21 28.21 -31.07 4.10
CA ALA A 21 28.43 -29.98 5.06
C ALA A 21 28.13 -28.58 4.53
N GLY A 22 27.66 -28.48 3.29
CA GLY A 22 27.51 -27.23 2.55
C GLY A 22 26.13 -26.59 2.54
N CYS A 23 25.20 -26.94 3.42
CA CYS A 23 23.90 -26.24 3.55
C CYS A 23 23.44 -26.28 5.00
N GLY A 24 23.93 -25.38 5.81
CA GLY A 24 23.55 -25.33 7.22
C GLY A 24 24.00 -24.06 7.93
N ASN A 25 24.00 -22.90 7.27
CA ASN A 25 23.87 -21.65 8.01
C ASN A 25 22.38 -21.37 8.19
N THR A 26 21.70 -22.12 9.04
CA THR A 26 20.51 -21.62 9.69
C THR A 26 20.98 -20.53 10.65
N ALA A 27 20.87 -19.27 10.24
CA ALA A 27 20.85 -18.17 11.18
C ALA A 27 19.85 -18.56 12.29
N PRO A 28 20.11 -18.23 13.55
CA PRO A 28 19.15 -18.50 14.62
C PRO A 28 17.83 -17.89 14.19
N ASP A 29 16.78 -18.71 14.15
CA ASP A 29 15.41 -18.26 13.92
C ASP A 29 15.05 -17.34 15.11
N THR A 30 15.19 -16.04 14.90
CA THR A 30 14.84 -15.01 15.90
C THR A 30 13.32 -14.90 16.05
N GLY A 31 12.54 -15.70 15.32
CA GLY A 31 11.09 -15.60 15.27
C GLY A 31 10.59 -14.42 14.42
N GLU A 32 11.50 -13.55 13.99
CA GLU A 32 11.20 -12.41 13.14
C GLU A 32 11.26 -12.84 11.67
N LYS A 33 10.13 -12.77 10.99
CA LYS A 33 10.03 -13.11 9.58
C LYS A 33 10.28 -11.87 8.75
N THR A 34 11.37 -11.86 7.99
CA THR A 34 11.72 -10.77 7.08
C THR A 34 11.40 -11.18 5.64
N MET A 35 10.71 -10.32 4.91
CA MET A 35 10.53 -10.42 3.47
C MET A 35 11.22 -9.23 2.81
N VAL A 36 12.06 -9.49 1.81
CA VAL A 36 12.71 -8.44 1.01
C VAL A 36 12.01 -8.35 -0.34
N ILE A 37 11.51 -7.18 -0.67
CA ILE A 37 10.88 -6.89 -1.97
C ILE A 37 11.79 -5.94 -2.72
N GLY A 38 12.20 -6.32 -3.94
CA GLY A 38 12.88 -5.44 -4.88
C GLY A 38 11.88 -4.85 -5.88
N ASP A 39 11.91 -3.55 -6.06
CA ASP A 39 11.07 -2.85 -7.03
C ASP A 39 11.94 -1.87 -7.84
N THR A 40 11.74 -1.86 -9.16
CA THR A 40 12.44 -0.96 -10.09
C THR A 40 11.54 0.18 -10.57
N THR A 41 10.32 0.29 -10.06
CA THR A 41 9.33 1.29 -10.48
C THR A 41 9.76 2.70 -10.08
N PHE A 42 10.45 2.83 -8.95
CA PHE A 42 10.96 4.09 -8.47
C PHE A 42 12.44 4.19 -8.86
N ASN A 43 12.72 4.94 -9.90
CA ASN A 43 14.07 5.40 -10.21
C ASN A 43 14.22 6.86 -9.76
N SER A 44 15.46 7.32 -9.66
CA SER A 44 15.80 8.67 -9.22
C SER A 44 15.16 9.80 -10.05
N GLU A 45 14.66 9.50 -11.24
CA GLU A 45 14.03 10.49 -12.13
C GLU A 45 12.55 10.70 -11.82
N ASN A 46 11.88 9.71 -11.18
CA ASN A 46 10.43 9.73 -10.88
C ASN A 46 10.15 9.75 -9.37
N TRP A 47 11.19 9.72 -8.55
CA TRP A 47 11.07 9.76 -7.11
C TRP A 47 11.08 11.22 -6.62
N GLU A 48 9.98 11.68 -6.09
CA GLU A 48 10.04 12.83 -5.20
C GLU A 48 10.51 12.34 -3.83
N GLU A 49 11.34 13.10 -3.13
CA GLU A 49 11.87 12.80 -1.79
C GLU A 49 10.74 12.83 -0.73
N THR A 50 9.66 12.12 -1.00
CA THR A 50 8.48 12.05 -0.14
C THR A 50 7.80 10.71 -0.29
N VAL A 51 7.19 10.22 0.77
CA VAL A 51 6.34 9.03 0.77
C VAL A 51 4.85 9.37 0.73
N ASP A 52 4.49 10.64 0.52
CA ASP A 52 3.11 11.05 0.40
C ASP A 52 2.42 10.29 -0.76
N PRO A 53 1.42 9.43 -0.48
CA PRO A 53 0.76 8.64 -1.52
C PRO A 53 0.00 9.50 -2.53
N HIS A 54 -0.29 10.75 -2.18
CA HIS A 54 -1.03 11.69 -3.01
C HIS A 54 -0.13 12.53 -3.93
N ARG A 55 1.16 12.24 -3.98
CA ARG A 55 2.08 12.91 -4.89
C ARG A 55 2.60 11.95 -5.95
N THR A 56 2.54 12.40 -7.20
CA THR A 56 3.04 11.65 -8.37
C THR A 56 2.55 10.19 -8.41
N TYR A 57 3.47 9.21 -8.39
CA TYR A 57 3.18 7.77 -8.41
C TYR A 57 3.37 7.09 -7.04
N ASN A 58 3.54 7.86 -5.96
CA ASN A 58 3.83 7.29 -4.63
C ASN A 58 2.70 6.42 -4.09
N GLY A 59 1.44 6.70 -4.49
CA GLY A 59 0.29 5.86 -4.16
C GLY A 59 0.48 4.40 -4.57
N TRP A 60 1.12 4.15 -5.71
CA TRP A 60 1.44 2.79 -6.16
C TRP A 60 2.35 2.05 -5.20
N ALA A 61 3.35 2.73 -4.61
CA ALA A 61 4.21 2.15 -3.60
C ALA A 61 3.43 1.84 -2.33
N CYS A 62 2.67 2.82 -1.82
CA CYS A 62 1.90 2.65 -0.59
C CYS A 62 0.90 1.49 -0.67
N ILE A 63 0.19 1.35 -1.79
CA ILE A 63 -0.75 0.23 -2.01
C ILE A 63 0.00 -1.09 -2.20
N ARG A 64 1.02 -1.13 -3.05
CA ARG A 64 1.76 -2.35 -3.39
C ARG A 64 2.50 -2.93 -2.18
N TYR A 65 3.05 -2.09 -1.33
CA TYR A 65 3.73 -2.52 -0.12
C TYR A 65 2.80 -2.73 1.07
N GLY A 66 1.49 -2.53 0.88
CA GLY A 66 0.48 -2.76 1.91
C GLY A 66 0.57 -1.78 3.08
N ILE A 67 0.99 -0.54 2.83
CA ILE A 67 1.01 0.55 3.81
C ILE A 67 -0.39 1.14 3.96
N GLY A 68 -1.06 1.37 2.85
CA GLY A 68 -2.41 1.92 2.82
C GLY A 68 -3.32 1.18 1.86
N GLU A 69 -4.59 1.51 1.88
CA GLU A 69 -5.65 0.89 1.09
C GLU A 69 -6.55 1.96 0.50
N THR A 70 -7.33 1.59 -0.52
CA THR A 70 -8.31 2.48 -1.19
C THR A 70 -9.72 2.20 -0.69
N LEU A 71 -10.67 3.10 -0.98
CA LEU A 71 -12.09 2.90 -0.63
C LEU A 71 -12.67 1.66 -1.31
N VAL A 72 -12.29 1.42 -2.54
CA VAL A 72 -12.70 0.28 -3.36
C VAL A 72 -11.47 -0.29 -4.05
N ARG A 73 -11.50 -1.54 -4.46
CA ARG A 73 -10.43 -2.15 -5.24
C ARG A 73 -10.96 -2.87 -6.47
N TYR A 74 -10.06 -3.22 -7.38
CA TYR A 74 -10.40 -4.01 -8.54
C TYR A 74 -10.22 -5.50 -8.27
N THR A 75 -11.18 -6.29 -8.73
CA THR A 75 -11.04 -7.75 -8.83
C THR A 75 -10.12 -8.13 -9.99
N ASP A 76 -9.78 -9.42 -10.10
CA ASP A 76 -9.04 -9.96 -11.25
C ASP A 76 -9.80 -9.78 -12.59
N SER A 77 -11.13 -9.64 -12.54
CA SER A 77 -11.99 -9.35 -13.70
C SER A 77 -12.15 -7.84 -13.97
N MET A 78 -11.41 -6.99 -13.26
CA MET A 78 -11.49 -5.52 -13.38
C MET A 78 -12.84 -4.92 -12.98
N GLU A 79 -13.57 -5.59 -12.13
CA GLU A 79 -14.78 -5.07 -11.49
C GLU A 79 -14.44 -4.43 -10.15
N LEU A 80 -15.15 -3.36 -9.78
CA LEU A 80 -14.98 -2.75 -8.47
C LEU A 80 -15.65 -3.59 -7.37
N GLU A 81 -14.94 -3.82 -6.29
CA GLU A 81 -15.47 -4.41 -5.09
C GLU A 81 -15.21 -3.54 -3.85
N PRO A 82 -16.05 -3.66 -2.80
CA PRO A 82 -15.85 -3.00 -1.53
C PRO A 82 -14.47 -3.31 -0.90
N TRP A 83 -13.83 -2.27 -0.32
CA TRP A 83 -12.61 -2.42 0.45
C TRP A 83 -12.70 -1.64 1.77
N LEU A 84 -12.19 -0.40 1.86
CA LEU A 84 -12.44 0.46 3.02
C LEU A 84 -13.87 1.02 3.03
N ALA A 85 -14.48 1.18 1.86
CA ALA A 85 -15.93 1.39 1.75
C ALA A 85 -16.65 0.04 1.83
N ARG A 86 -17.72 -0.03 2.63
CA ARG A 86 -18.63 -1.17 2.70
C ARG A 86 -19.62 -1.18 1.54
N SER A 87 -20.06 0.00 1.14
CA SER A 87 -20.99 0.19 0.03
C SER A 87 -20.96 1.63 -0.47
N TRP A 88 -21.43 1.83 -1.67
CA TRP A 88 -21.63 3.16 -2.27
C TRP A 88 -22.86 3.19 -3.18
N SER A 89 -23.40 4.37 -3.38
CA SER A 89 -24.48 4.64 -4.31
C SER A 89 -24.35 6.03 -4.90
N ASN A 90 -24.92 6.21 -6.10
CA ASN A 90 -25.04 7.51 -6.74
C ASN A 90 -26.53 7.82 -6.91
N ASP A 91 -26.93 9.07 -6.73
CA ASP A 91 -28.32 9.53 -6.89
C ASP A 91 -28.78 9.61 -8.35
N GLY A 92 -27.93 9.20 -9.28
CA GLY A 92 -28.16 9.29 -10.71
C GLY A 92 -27.67 10.58 -11.36
N ASP A 93 -27.07 11.49 -10.58
CA ASP A 93 -26.49 12.75 -11.06
C ASP A 93 -25.08 12.95 -10.44
N ARG A 94 -24.94 13.81 -9.45
CA ARG A 94 -23.65 14.27 -8.94
C ARG A 94 -23.37 13.88 -7.51
N THR A 95 -24.35 13.35 -6.79
CA THR A 95 -24.22 13.05 -5.38
C THR A 95 -23.90 11.56 -5.18
N TRP A 96 -22.80 11.29 -4.51
CA TRP A 96 -22.36 9.97 -4.10
C TRP A 96 -22.46 9.82 -2.60
N THR A 97 -23.03 8.73 -2.15
CA THR A 97 -23.04 8.33 -0.75
C THR A 97 -22.17 7.10 -0.58
N ILE A 98 -21.14 7.21 0.24
CA ILE A 98 -20.17 6.15 0.53
C ILE A 98 -20.28 5.79 2.00
N VAL A 99 -20.53 4.53 2.30
CA VAL A 99 -20.58 4.02 3.68
C VAL A 99 -19.30 3.25 3.95
N LEU A 100 -18.56 3.67 4.95
CA LEU A 100 -17.28 3.09 5.32
C LEU A 100 -17.44 1.82 6.15
N GLN A 101 -16.40 0.97 6.15
CA GLN A 101 -16.30 -0.17 7.05
C GLN A 101 -16.20 0.30 8.50
N ASP A 102 -16.86 -0.46 9.39
CA ASP A 102 -16.67 -0.28 10.82
C ASP A 102 -15.34 -0.95 11.26
N ASN A 103 -14.77 -0.47 12.34
CA ASN A 103 -13.59 -1.07 13.01
C ASN A 103 -12.26 -1.04 12.21
N VAL A 104 -12.14 -0.18 11.21
CA VAL A 104 -10.85 0.12 10.59
C VAL A 104 -10.08 1.10 11.47
N THR A 105 -8.79 0.86 11.62
CA THR A 105 -7.89 1.71 12.42
C THR A 105 -6.62 1.97 11.62
N PHE A 106 -6.19 3.21 11.56
CA PHE A 106 -4.90 3.58 11.01
C PHE A 106 -3.75 3.08 11.88
N SER A 107 -2.58 2.97 11.34
CA SER A 107 -1.35 2.62 12.09
C SER A 107 -1.02 3.63 13.21
N SER A 108 -1.56 4.84 13.15
CA SER A 108 -1.52 5.83 14.22
C SER A 108 -2.35 5.47 15.47
N GLY A 109 -3.25 4.50 15.35
CA GLY A 109 -4.25 4.14 16.37
C GLY A 109 -5.56 4.92 16.28
N ARG A 110 -5.67 5.93 15.39
CA ARG A 110 -6.91 6.65 15.11
C ARG A 110 -7.89 5.73 14.40
N LYS A 111 -9.15 5.74 14.78
CA LYS A 111 -10.22 5.05 14.03
C LYS A 111 -10.51 5.78 12.73
N MET A 112 -10.71 5.04 11.66
CA MET A 112 -11.17 5.58 10.38
C MET A 112 -12.67 5.87 10.46
N ASP A 113 -13.02 7.13 10.24
CA ASP A 113 -14.38 7.61 10.07
C ASP A 113 -14.49 8.48 8.82
N ALA A 114 -15.69 8.93 8.49
CA ALA A 114 -15.91 9.76 7.31
C ALA A 114 -15.17 11.11 7.39
N ALA A 115 -14.93 11.63 8.59
CA ALA A 115 -14.19 12.87 8.77
C ALA A 115 -12.70 12.69 8.41
N ALA A 116 -12.10 11.57 8.84
CA ALA A 116 -10.71 11.24 8.48
C ALA A 116 -10.56 11.00 6.98
N VAL A 117 -11.51 10.27 6.35
CA VAL A 117 -11.50 10.05 4.90
C VAL A 117 -11.70 11.34 4.13
N LYS A 118 -12.61 12.22 4.57
CA LYS A 118 -12.79 13.55 3.98
C LYS A 118 -11.50 14.34 4.00
N GLN A 119 -10.84 14.44 5.15
CA GLN A 119 -9.55 15.12 5.31
C GLN A 119 -8.48 14.54 4.38
N CYS A 120 -8.41 13.23 4.27
CA CYS A 120 -7.50 12.53 3.37
C CYS A 120 -7.77 12.90 1.90
N LEU A 121 -9.04 12.91 1.47
CA LEU A 121 -9.39 13.29 0.11
C LEU A 121 -9.18 14.78 -0.17
N GLU A 122 -9.34 15.66 0.83
CA GLU A 122 -8.97 17.07 0.71
C GLU A 122 -7.46 17.22 0.46
N HIS A 123 -6.64 16.50 1.22
CA HIS A 123 -5.19 16.44 0.99
C HIS A 123 -4.85 15.91 -0.42
N LEU A 124 -5.54 14.86 -0.89
CA LEU A 124 -5.39 14.34 -2.24
C LEU A 124 -5.66 15.44 -3.30
N LEU A 125 -6.78 16.16 -3.15
CA LEU A 125 -7.17 17.20 -4.11
C LEU A 125 -6.19 18.38 -4.15
N GLU A 126 -5.52 18.66 -3.05
CA GLU A 126 -4.53 19.73 -2.93
C GLU A 126 -3.15 19.35 -3.49
N ASN A 127 -2.79 18.06 -3.44
CA ASN A 127 -1.43 17.60 -3.70
C ASN A 127 -1.25 16.78 -4.98
N HIS A 128 -2.34 16.27 -5.58
CA HIS A 128 -2.23 15.42 -6.76
C HIS A 128 -2.69 16.13 -8.03
N ASP A 129 -1.83 16.21 -9.04
CA ASP A 129 -2.07 16.97 -10.28
C ASP A 129 -3.33 16.54 -11.06
N ARG A 130 -3.64 15.22 -11.08
CA ARG A 130 -4.76 14.68 -11.86
C ARG A 130 -6.05 14.54 -11.06
N ALA A 131 -5.96 14.26 -9.75
CA ALA A 131 -7.12 13.88 -8.96
C ALA A 131 -8.26 14.91 -9.00
N PRO A 132 -8.03 16.23 -8.95
CA PRO A 132 -9.11 17.21 -9.08
C PRO A 132 -9.86 17.11 -10.41
N GLY A 133 -9.11 16.91 -11.51
CA GLY A 133 -9.66 16.76 -12.86
C GLY A 133 -10.39 15.44 -13.09
N ASP A 134 -9.90 14.36 -12.52
CA ASP A 134 -10.44 13.01 -12.64
C ASP A 134 -11.70 12.84 -11.77
N THR A 135 -11.62 13.18 -10.49
CA THR A 135 -12.69 12.98 -9.52
C THR A 135 -13.79 14.02 -9.62
N LYS A 136 -13.44 15.27 -9.99
CA LYS A 136 -14.34 16.43 -10.05
C LYS A 136 -15.11 16.69 -8.76
N ILE A 137 -14.51 16.33 -7.61
CA ILE A 137 -15.10 16.58 -6.30
C ILE A 137 -15.22 18.09 -6.10
N ALA A 138 -16.40 18.55 -5.71
CA ALA A 138 -16.71 19.95 -5.46
C ALA A 138 -17.06 20.20 -4.00
N ASP A 139 -17.68 19.25 -3.32
CA ASP A 139 -18.01 19.31 -1.89
C ASP A 139 -17.99 17.93 -1.27
N MET A 140 -17.71 17.87 0.02
CA MET A 140 -17.73 16.63 0.81
C MET A 140 -18.31 16.89 2.19
N GLN A 141 -19.24 16.03 2.61
CA GLN A 141 -19.83 16.04 3.95
C GLN A 141 -19.60 14.71 4.63
N ALA A 142 -19.22 14.76 5.90
CA ALA A 142 -18.89 13.58 6.70
C ALA A 142 -19.79 13.49 7.92
N GLU A 143 -20.47 12.35 8.10
CA GLU A 143 -21.30 12.06 9.25
C GLU A 143 -21.09 10.60 9.72
N GLY A 144 -20.44 10.40 10.84
CA GLY A 144 -20.10 9.07 11.37
C GLY A 144 -19.26 8.27 10.36
N GLN A 145 -19.84 7.19 9.83
CA GLN A 145 -19.21 6.34 8.80
C GLN A 145 -19.75 6.64 7.39
N THR A 146 -20.48 7.73 7.21
CA THR A 146 -21.05 8.10 5.91
C THR A 146 -20.34 9.31 5.35
N LEU A 147 -19.76 9.18 4.16
CA LEU A 147 -19.20 10.26 3.38
C LEU A 147 -20.11 10.54 2.20
N THR A 148 -20.57 11.79 2.09
CA THR A 148 -21.31 12.27 0.92
C THR A 148 -20.38 13.15 0.09
N ILE A 149 -20.25 12.83 -1.21
CA ILE A 149 -19.44 13.57 -2.18
C ILE A 149 -20.35 14.15 -3.22
N VAL A 150 -20.20 15.45 -3.48
CA VAL A 150 -20.87 16.14 -4.60
C VAL A 150 -19.82 16.50 -5.64
N THR A 151 -20.03 16.07 -6.87
CA THR A 151 -19.15 16.41 -8.01
C THR A 151 -19.63 17.66 -8.74
N SER A 152 -18.72 18.42 -9.34
CA SER A 152 -19.02 19.64 -10.09
C SER A 152 -19.85 19.38 -11.36
N GLN A 153 -19.81 18.16 -11.88
CA GLN A 153 -20.60 17.64 -12.99
C GLN A 153 -20.80 16.14 -12.81
N PRO A 154 -21.78 15.50 -13.50
CA PRO A 154 -21.97 14.05 -13.43
C PRO A 154 -20.64 13.30 -13.68
N ASN A 155 -20.28 12.41 -12.78
CA ASN A 155 -19.05 11.62 -12.86
C ASN A 155 -19.34 10.16 -12.50
N PRO A 156 -19.83 9.34 -13.43
CA PRO A 156 -20.13 7.93 -13.15
C PRO A 156 -18.87 7.09 -12.83
N ALA A 157 -17.70 7.62 -13.14
CA ALA A 157 -16.42 6.96 -12.90
C ALA A 157 -15.76 7.34 -11.55
N LEU A 158 -16.43 8.11 -10.68
CA LEU A 158 -15.83 8.58 -9.44
C LEU A 158 -15.20 7.43 -8.62
N MET A 159 -15.93 6.33 -8.45
CA MET A 159 -15.40 5.20 -7.64
C MET A 159 -14.22 4.50 -8.32
N ASN A 160 -14.13 4.52 -9.65
CA ASN A 160 -12.96 4.01 -10.36
C ASN A 160 -11.72 4.85 -10.05
N TYR A 161 -11.86 6.16 -10.03
CA TYR A 161 -10.79 7.07 -9.66
C TYR A 161 -10.39 6.93 -8.18
N LEU A 162 -11.36 6.73 -7.27
CA LEU A 162 -11.06 6.50 -5.85
C LEU A 162 -10.51 5.08 -5.57
N GLY A 163 -10.55 4.19 -6.54
CA GLY A 163 -9.86 2.90 -6.56
C GLY A 163 -8.48 2.95 -7.21
N ASP A 164 -8.08 4.07 -7.83
CA ASP A 164 -6.70 4.28 -8.31
C ASP A 164 -5.75 4.42 -7.10
N PRO A 165 -4.50 3.97 -7.18
CA PRO A 165 -3.54 4.06 -6.09
C PRO A 165 -3.36 5.45 -5.45
N TYR A 166 -3.56 6.53 -6.18
CA TYR A 166 -3.58 7.86 -5.56
C TYR A 166 -4.77 8.07 -4.60
N GLY A 167 -5.82 7.25 -4.70
CA GLY A 167 -6.93 7.23 -3.74
C GLY A 167 -6.61 6.52 -2.42
N CYS A 168 -5.33 6.28 -2.13
CA CYS A 168 -4.87 5.68 -0.89
C CYS A 168 -5.33 6.48 0.33
N ILE A 169 -6.01 5.82 1.28
CA ILE A 169 -6.54 6.46 2.48
C ILE A 169 -5.51 6.39 3.61
N ILE A 170 -5.18 7.57 4.15
CA ILE A 170 -4.21 7.76 5.23
C ILE A 170 -4.76 8.69 6.31
N ASP A 171 -4.20 8.60 7.50
CA ASP A 171 -4.35 9.62 8.55
C ASP A 171 -3.34 10.75 8.30
N VAL A 172 -3.81 11.83 7.69
CA VAL A 172 -2.97 12.97 7.29
C VAL A 172 -2.31 13.61 8.52
N ASP A 173 -3.05 13.75 9.63
CA ASP A 173 -2.56 14.41 10.84
C ASP A 173 -1.43 13.63 11.52
N ALA A 174 -1.39 12.31 11.34
CA ALA A 174 -0.38 11.43 11.93
C ALA A 174 0.74 11.06 10.97
N SER A 175 0.67 11.50 9.72
CA SER A 175 1.71 11.29 8.71
C SER A 175 2.74 12.43 8.74
N ASP A 176 4.01 12.07 8.55
CA ASP A 176 5.13 13.01 8.41
C ASP A 176 5.95 12.58 7.19
N PHE A 177 5.58 13.10 6.05
CA PHE A 177 6.11 12.66 4.77
C PHE A 177 7.59 12.99 4.60
N GLU A 178 8.09 14.06 5.24
CA GLU A 178 9.51 14.44 5.23
C GLU A 178 10.35 13.43 6.01
N LYS A 179 9.78 12.81 7.05
CA LYS A 179 10.42 11.74 7.82
C LYS A 179 10.11 10.33 7.29
N GLY A 180 9.40 10.22 6.19
CA GLY A 180 9.01 8.93 5.65
C GLY A 180 7.92 8.22 6.44
N ILE A 181 7.12 8.92 7.25
CA ILE A 181 6.05 8.33 8.05
C ILE A 181 4.72 8.47 7.31
N VAL A 182 4.08 7.34 7.05
CA VAL A 182 2.73 7.26 6.48
C VAL A 182 1.85 6.44 7.40
N ALA A 183 0.81 7.06 7.93
CA ALA A 183 -0.18 6.40 8.79
C ALA A 183 -1.33 5.85 7.94
N GLY A 184 -1.13 4.69 7.33
CA GLY A 184 -2.12 4.00 6.50
C GLY A 184 -2.98 3.00 7.28
N THR A 185 -3.85 2.30 6.55
CA THR A 185 -4.75 1.26 7.08
C THR A 185 -4.23 -0.16 6.81
N GLY A 186 -3.18 -0.29 6.03
CA GLY A 186 -2.63 -1.56 5.59
C GLY A 186 -1.90 -2.33 6.69
N PRO A 187 -1.54 -3.60 6.42
CA PRO A 187 -0.89 -4.48 7.39
C PRO A 187 0.58 -4.13 7.70
N TYR A 188 1.18 -3.22 6.95
CA TYR A 188 2.57 -2.82 7.13
C TYR A 188 2.69 -1.36 7.51
N VAL A 189 3.66 -1.05 8.34
CA VAL A 189 3.96 0.30 8.82
C VAL A 189 5.36 0.67 8.39
N VAL A 190 5.53 1.87 7.84
CA VAL A 190 6.85 2.42 7.52
C VAL A 190 7.58 2.71 8.83
N GLN A 191 8.74 2.11 9.02
CA GLN A 191 9.62 2.37 10.16
C GLN A 191 10.72 3.37 9.81
N GLU A 192 11.23 3.28 8.59
CA GLU A 192 12.34 4.10 8.11
C GLU A 192 12.25 4.21 6.59
N LEU A 193 12.52 5.39 6.08
CA LEU A 193 12.79 5.65 4.67
C LEU A 193 14.25 6.06 4.52
N VAL A 194 14.99 5.30 3.73
CA VAL A 194 16.36 5.65 3.35
C VAL A 194 16.34 5.99 1.86
N THR A 195 16.68 7.22 1.53
CA THR A 195 16.90 7.65 0.15
C THR A 195 18.38 7.57 -0.15
N ASP A 196 18.74 6.88 -1.22
CA ASP A 196 20.14 6.88 -1.69
C ASP A 196 20.50 8.26 -2.24
N ASP A 197 21.68 8.77 -1.82
CA ASP A 197 22.30 10.01 -2.34
C ASP A 197 22.83 9.81 -3.78
#